data_0a19e740497de0d3e86425a8dc74ddcb
#
_entry.id   0a19e740497de0d3e86425a8dc74ddcb
#
_cell.length_a   1.000
_cell.length_b   1.000
_cell.length_c   1.000
_cell.angle_alpha   90.00
_cell.angle_beta   90.00
_cell.angle_gamma   90.00
#
_symmetry.space_group_name_H-M   'P 1'
#
loop_
_entity.id
_entity.type
_entity.pdbx_description
1 polymer ?
#
loop_
_entity_poly.entity_id
_entity_poly.type
_entity_poly.pdbx_seq_one_letter_code
_entity_poly.pdbx_strand_id
1 'polypeptide(L)'
;MEDISPDEFRQTIETNLFGAFYACHYAIPMMKRRGGGYIINISSLAGQNPHPRMAAYNASKFGLNGFTEAMMQEVRQDNIKVSYICPGSVNTYFGGDAPTPEQAWQLQPDDIAQVVVDLLKMDPRALPSKVEIRPSKPPLK
;
A
#
# COMPACT_ATOMS: atom_id res chain seq x y z
N MET A 1 -11.13 -10.24 -18.03
CA MET A 1 -9.85 -9.92 -18.74
C MET A 1 -10.14 -9.17 -20.03
N GLU A 2 -11.05 -9.63 -20.85
CA GLU A 2 -11.39 -8.97 -22.13
C GLU A 2 -12.03 -7.58 -21.99
N ASP A 3 -12.62 -7.29 -20.83
CA ASP A 3 -13.28 -6.01 -20.55
C ASP A 3 -12.32 -4.87 -20.15
N ILE A 4 -11.04 -5.17 -19.85
CA ILE A 4 -10.04 -4.16 -19.51
C ILE A 4 -9.23 -3.79 -20.76
N SER A 5 -9.18 -2.51 -21.09
CA SER A 5 -8.35 -2.04 -22.19
C SER A 5 -6.86 -2.07 -21.86
N PRO A 6 -5.96 -2.22 -22.86
CA PRO A 6 -4.52 -2.09 -22.62
C PRO A 6 -4.11 -0.77 -21.99
N ASP A 7 -4.81 0.32 -22.29
CA ASP A 7 -4.52 1.64 -21.73
C ASP A 7 -4.92 1.75 -20.26
N GLU A 8 -6.09 1.23 -19.86
CA GLU A 8 -6.49 1.15 -18.46
C GLU A 8 -5.52 0.29 -17.64
N PHE A 9 -5.09 -0.84 -18.19
CA PHE A 9 -4.09 -1.70 -17.55
C PHE A 9 -2.79 -0.92 -17.34
N ARG A 10 -2.27 -0.27 -18.40
CA ARG A 10 -1.05 0.55 -18.34
C ARG A 10 -1.18 1.65 -17.31
N GLN A 11 -2.25 2.45 -17.37
CA GLN A 11 -2.49 3.56 -16.43
C GLN A 11 -2.52 3.09 -14.97
N THR A 12 -3.14 1.93 -14.70
CA THR A 12 -3.18 1.36 -13.35
C THR A 12 -1.77 1.01 -12.85
N ILE A 13 -0.95 0.37 -13.70
CA ILE A 13 0.45 0.04 -13.36
C ILE A 13 1.29 1.31 -13.18
N GLU A 14 1.17 2.27 -14.09
CA GLU A 14 1.90 3.54 -14.02
C GLU A 14 1.57 4.31 -12.74
N THR A 15 0.30 4.40 -12.39
CA THR A 15 -0.12 5.13 -11.19
C THR A 15 0.31 4.40 -9.92
N ASN A 16 -0.03 3.12 -9.78
CA ASN A 16 0.09 2.41 -8.51
C ASN A 16 1.48 1.86 -8.23
N LEU A 17 2.25 1.53 -9.27
CA LEU A 17 3.58 0.93 -9.13
C LEU A 17 4.69 1.91 -9.54
N PHE A 18 4.66 2.46 -10.75
CA PHE A 18 5.70 3.38 -11.20
C PHE A 18 5.69 4.67 -10.42
N GLY A 19 4.51 5.20 -10.04
CA GLY A 19 4.42 6.37 -9.17
C GLY A 19 5.13 6.16 -7.84
N ALA A 20 4.93 5.00 -7.19
CA ALA A 20 5.63 4.65 -5.96
C ALA A 20 7.14 4.48 -6.19
N PHE A 21 7.53 3.82 -7.29
CA PHE A 21 8.95 3.68 -7.66
C PHE A 21 9.62 5.04 -7.82
N TYR A 22 9.04 5.96 -8.57
CA TYR A 22 9.63 7.30 -8.78
C TYR A 22 9.75 8.07 -7.47
N ALA A 23 8.72 8.05 -6.63
CA ALA A 23 8.77 8.71 -5.32
C ALA A 23 9.91 8.16 -4.46
N CYS A 24 10.05 6.83 -4.38
CA CYS A 24 11.13 6.19 -3.62
C CYS A 24 12.50 6.46 -4.23
N HIS A 25 12.63 6.39 -5.56
CA HIS A 25 13.88 6.62 -6.29
C HIS A 25 14.49 7.99 -5.95
N TYR A 26 13.67 9.03 -5.89
CA TYR A 26 14.15 10.38 -5.56
C TYR A 26 14.26 10.63 -4.05
N ALA A 27 13.42 9.98 -3.22
CA ALA A 27 13.46 10.17 -1.77
C ALA A 27 14.67 9.49 -1.11
N ILE A 28 15.05 8.28 -1.54
CA ILE A 28 16.11 7.49 -0.92
C ILE A 28 17.46 8.23 -0.85
N PRO A 29 17.97 8.85 -1.93
CA PRO A 29 19.23 9.60 -1.85
C PRO A 29 19.16 10.78 -0.87
N MET A 30 17.99 11.41 -0.75
CA MET A 30 17.77 12.49 0.21
C MET A 30 17.77 11.98 1.65
N MET A 31 17.11 10.84 1.90
CA MET A 31 17.09 10.18 3.21
C MET A 31 18.48 9.73 3.63
N LYS A 32 19.27 9.12 2.72
CA LYS A 32 20.67 8.75 2.99
C LYS A 32 21.50 9.95 3.42
N ARG A 33 21.41 11.09 2.71
CA ARG A 33 22.12 12.34 3.08
C ARG A 33 21.68 12.88 4.45
N ARG A 34 20.46 12.64 4.88
CA ARG A 34 19.93 13.06 6.19
C ARG A 34 20.22 12.06 7.31
N GLY A 35 20.80 10.89 7.00
CA GLY A 35 21.15 9.86 7.96
C GLY A 35 20.00 8.87 8.27
N GLY A 36 18.95 8.85 7.48
CA GLY A 36 17.86 7.88 7.61
C GLY A 36 16.48 8.43 7.25
N GLY A 37 15.48 7.57 7.39
CA GLY A 37 14.08 7.92 7.11
C GLY A 37 13.14 6.74 7.26
N TYR A 38 11.86 6.96 6.91
CA TYR A 38 10.88 5.88 6.86
C TYR A 38 9.98 6.03 5.62
N ILE A 39 9.90 4.99 4.83
CA ILE A 39 9.02 4.87 3.67
C ILE A 39 7.90 3.90 4.03
N ILE A 40 6.65 4.33 3.88
CA ILE A 40 5.48 3.49 4.12
C ILE A 40 4.62 3.49 2.84
N ASN A 41 4.60 2.37 2.14
CA ASN A 41 3.78 2.21 0.95
C ASN A 41 2.39 1.68 1.32
N ILE A 42 1.35 2.33 0.82
CA ILE A 42 -0.03 1.86 0.99
C ILE A 42 -0.36 0.90 -0.16
N SER A 43 -0.36 -0.38 0.16
CA SER A 43 -0.71 -1.44 -0.76
C SER A 43 -2.20 -1.81 -0.65
N SER A 44 -2.51 -3.09 -0.63
CA SER A 44 -3.85 -3.64 -0.48
C SER A 44 -3.76 -5.13 -0.16
N LEU A 45 -4.80 -5.71 0.44
CA LEU A 45 -4.97 -7.17 0.45
C LEU A 45 -5.03 -7.77 -0.96
N ALA A 46 -5.44 -6.99 -1.96
CA ALA A 46 -5.39 -7.37 -3.37
C ALA A 46 -3.96 -7.57 -3.93
N GLY A 47 -2.93 -7.13 -3.20
CA GLY A 47 -1.52 -7.42 -3.47
C GLY A 47 -1.06 -8.79 -2.96
N GLN A 48 -1.96 -9.57 -2.35
CA GLN A 48 -1.68 -10.90 -1.80
C GLN A 48 -2.74 -11.92 -2.21
N ASN A 49 -3.99 -11.48 -2.35
CA ASN A 49 -5.15 -12.31 -2.68
C ASN A 49 -5.75 -11.78 -3.98
N PRO A 50 -5.58 -12.49 -5.11
CA PRO A 50 -6.13 -12.05 -6.38
C PRO A 50 -7.65 -12.18 -6.38
N HIS A 51 -8.31 -11.21 -7.01
CA HIS A 51 -9.76 -11.20 -7.17
C HIS A 51 -10.13 -11.15 -8.66
N PRO A 52 -11.19 -11.84 -9.08
CA PRO A 52 -11.72 -11.72 -10.44
C PRO A 52 -12.03 -10.25 -10.79
N ARG A 53 -11.86 -9.89 -12.04
CA ARG A 53 -12.11 -8.54 -12.61
C ARG A 53 -11.17 -7.42 -12.09
N MET A 54 -10.14 -7.77 -11.30
CA MET A 54 -9.19 -6.80 -10.75
C MET A 54 -7.75 -7.06 -11.22
N ALA A 55 -7.56 -7.62 -12.41
CA ALA A 55 -6.25 -8.07 -12.89
C ALA A 55 -5.17 -6.99 -12.87
N ALA A 56 -5.46 -5.79 -13.41
CA ALA A 56 -4.51 -4.68 -13.40
C ALA A 56 -4.19 -4.21 -11.97
N TYR A 57 -5.22 -4.05 -11.15
CA TYR A 57 -5.07 -3.63 -9.76
C TYR A 57 -4.27 -4.68 -8.95
N ASN A 58 -4.62 -5.96 -9.06
CA ASN A 58 -3.86 -7.04 -8.44
C ASN A 58 -2.39 -7.01 -8.89
N ALA A 59 -2.13 -6.96 -10.19
CA ALA A 59 -0.77 -6.90 -10.73
C ALA A 59 0.02 -5.72 -10.15
N SER A 60 -0.60 -4.53 -10.10
CA SER A 60 0.04 -3.34 -9.55
C SER A 60 0.38 -3.48 -8.06
N LYS A 61 -0.51 -4.06 -7.26
CA LYS A 61 -0.33 -4.20 -5.82
C LYS A 61 0.58 -5.37 -5.44
N PHE A 62 0.56 -6.48 -6.18
CA PHE A 62 1.58 -7.54 -6.05
C PHE A 62 2.97 -7.02 -6.40
N GLY A 63 3.08 -6.25 -7.50
CA GLY A 63 4.33 -5.60 -7.88
C GLY A 63 4.82 -4.63 -6.81
N LEU A 64 3.92 -3.81 -6.24
CA LEU A 64 4.26 -2.87 -5.18
C LEU A 64 4.77 -3.57 -3.91
N ASN A 65 4.17 -4.71 -3.52
CA ASN A 65 4.64 -5.49 -2.37
C ASN A 65 6.05 -6.01 -2.61
N GLY A 66 6.29 -6.69 -3.74
CA GLY A 66 7.61 -7.21 -4.09
C GLY A 66 8.68 -6.13 -4.22
N PHE A 67 8.33 -4.99 -4.87
CA PHE A 67 9.19 -3.81 -4.95
C PHE A 67 9.56 -3.29 -3.56
N THR A 68 8.58 -3.16 -2.67
CA THR A 68 8.79 -2.63 -1.33
C THR A 68 9.68 -3.55 -0.49
N GLU A 69 9.48 -4.87 -0.57
CA GLU A 69 10.30 -5.85 0.14
C GLU A 69 11.76 -5.87 -0.35
N ALA A 70 11.97 -5.80 -1.66
CA ALA A 70 13.31 -5.70 -2.24
C ALA A 70 14.01 -4.41 -1.78
N MET A 71 13.34 -3.27 -1.93
CA MET A 71 13.85 -1.98 -1.52
C MET A 71 14.21 -1.93 -0.03
N MET A 72 13.39 -2.53 0.84
CA MET A 72 13.67 -2.62 2.28
C MET A 72 15.04 -3.29 2.54
N GLN A 73 15.34 -4.36 1.83
CA GLN A 73 16.62 -5.08 2.01
C GLN A 73 17.81 -4.24 1.53
N GLU A 74 17.63 -3.43 0.50
CA GLU A 74 18.70 -2.59 -0.06
C GLU A 74 19.06 -1.39 0.83
N VAL A 75 18.07 -0.80 1.52
CA VAL A 75 18.28 0.51 2.21
C VAL A 75 18.32 0.43 3.73
N ARG A 76 18.02 -0.72 4.34
CA ARG A 76 17.95 -0.83 5.81
C ARG A 76 19.27 -0.55 6.52
N GLN A 77 20.41 -0.76 5.87
CA GLN A 77 21.72 -0.45 6.43
C GLN A 77 22.02 1.07 6.41
N ASP A 78 21.25 1.84 5.65
CA ASP A 78 21.33 3.30 5.60
C ASP A 78 20.37 3.98 6.62
N ASN A 79 19.90 3.28 7.64
CA ASN A 79 18.91 3.73 8.61
C ASN A 79 17.58 4.14 7.97
N ILE A 80 17.23 3.58 6.81
CA ILE A 80 15.95 3.80 6.15
C ILE A 80 15.06 2.60 6.41
N LYS A 81 13.98 2.83 7.18
CA LYS A 81 12.93 1.84 7.37
C LYS A 81 11.99 1.83 6.18
N VAL A 82 11.51 0.65 5.81
CA VAL A 82 10.54 0.50 4.72
C VAL A 82 9.49 -0.49 5.15
N SER A 83 8.22 -0.09 5.05
CA SER A 83 7.06 -0.94 5.33
C SER A 83 6.02 -0.81 4.24
N TYR A 84 5.13 -1.78 4.16
CA TYR A 84 3.89 -1.61 3.42
C TYR A 84 2.68 -2.05 4.24
N ILE A 85 1.58 -1.32 4.05
CA ILE A 85 0.31 -1.60 4.70
C ILE A 85 -0.63 -2.20 3.65
N CYS A 86 -1.29 -3.30 3.98
CA CYS A 86 -2.26 -3.99 3.15
C CYS A 86 -3.67 -3.84 3.74
N PRO A 87 -4.37 -2.75 3.44
CA PRO A 87 -5.75 -2.59 3.88
C PRO A 87 -6.69 -3.57 3.17
N GLY A 88 -7.73 -4.00 3.89
CA GLY A 88 -8.94 -4.58 3.32
C GLY A 88 -9.85 -3.49 2.75
N SER A 89 -11.17 -3.72 2.81
CA SER A 89 -12.14 -2.74 2.34
C SER A 89 -12.09 -1.46 3.17
N VAL A 90 -11.85 -0.34 2.52
CA VAL A 90 -11.84 1.01 3.14
C VAL A 90 -12.95 1.84 2.51
N ASN A 91 -13.73 2.51 3.33
CA ASN A 91 -14.86 3.35 2.92
C ASN A 91 -14.34 4.66 2.33
N THR A 92 -14.14 4.67 1.02
CA THR A 92 -13.57 5.79 0.25
C THR A 92 -14.25 5.88 -1.11
N TYR A 93 -13.87 6.86 -1.91
CA TYR A 93 -14.29 7.00 -3.31
C TYR A 93 -13.62 5.97 -4.25
N PHE A 94 -12.95 4.96 -3.72
CA PHE A 94 -12.34 3.90 -4.53
C PHE A 94 -13.42 3.10 -5.26
N GLY A 95 -13.34 3.05 -6.57
CA GLY A 95 -14.38 2.44 -7.42
C GLY A 95 -15.37 3.45 -8.00
N GLY A 96 -15.30 4.74 -7.62
CA GLY A 96 -16.13 5.81 -8.16
C GLY A 96 -17.36 6.15 -7.33
N ASP A 97 -17.75 5.32 -6.37
CA ASP A 97 -18.89 5.57 -5.50
C ASP A 97 -18.48 6.38 -4.27
N ALA A 98 -19.39 7.26 -3.82
CA ALA A 98 -19.18 8.01 -2.58
C ALA A 98 -19.30 7.08 -1.36
N PRO A 99 -18.54 7.36 -0.27
CA PRO A 99 -18.72 6.66 1.00
C PRO A 99 -20.16 6.77 1.50
N THR A 100 -20.71 5.66 2.00
CA THR A 100 -22.09 5.61 2.52
C THR A 100 -22.14 5.11 3.95
N PRO A 101 -23.22 5.46 4.72
CA PRO A 101 -23.41 4.95 6.08
C PRO A 101 -23.54 3.41 6.14
N GLU A 102 -24.06 2.78 5.10
CA GLU A 102 -24.20 1.31 4.98
C GLU A 102 -22.85 0.61 4.91
N GLN A 103 -21.81 1.34 4.52
CA GLN A 103 -20.41 0.87 4.46
C GLN A 103 -19.63 1.15 5.76
N ALA A 104 -20.30 1.56 6.85
CA ALA A 104 -19.65 1.83 8.14
C ALA A 104 -18.92 0.61 8.75
N TRP A 105 -19.21 -0.62 8.28
CA TRP A 105 -18.48 -1.81 8.66
C TRP A 105 -17.06 -1.88 8.07
N GLN A 106 -16.78 -1.11 7.02
CA GLN A 106 -15.47 -1.01 6.39
C GLN A 106 -14.52 -0.18 7.27
N LEU A 107 -13.22 -0.37 7.03
CA LEU A 107 -12.23 0.53 7.60
C LEU A 107 -12.51 1.97 7.14
N GLN A 108 -12.16 2.92 7.99
CA GLN A 108 -12.15 4.32 7.61
C GLN A 108 -10.72 4.76 7.25
N PRO A 109 -10.53 5.80 6.45
CA PRO A 109 -9.19 6.33 6.16
C PRO A 109 -8.35 6.61 7.40
N ASP A 110 -9.00 7.07 8.48
CA ASP A 110 -8.34 7.36 9.77
C ASP A 110 -7.75 6.10 10.42
N ASP A 111 -8.35 4.92 10.22
CA ASP A 111 -7.80 3.66 10.72
C ASP A 111 -6.43 3.37 10.08
N ILE A 112 -6.29 3.67 8.79
CA ILE A 112 -5.03 3.49 8.06
C ILE A 112 -4.01 4.54 8.51
N ALA A 113 -4.43 5.79 8.67
CA ALA A 113 -3.58 6.87 9.17
C ALA A 113 -3.07 6.56 10.58
N GLN A 114 -3.90 5.99 11.46
CA GLN A 114 -3.49 5.59 12.79
C GLN A 114 -2.40 4.52 12.76
N VAL A 115 -2.52 3.51 11.89
CA VAL A 115 -1.47 2.50 11.68
C VAL A 115 -0.15 3.15 11.27
N VAL A 116 -0.17 4.12 10.35
CA VAL A 116 1.04 4.87 9.96
C VAL A 116 1.66 5.57 11.15
N VAL A 117 0.86 6.26 11.96
CA VAL A 117 1.34 6.96 13.17
C VAL A 117 1.94 5.98 14.18
N ASP A 118 1.34 4.81 14.36
CA ASP A 118 1.83 3.79 15.28
C ASP A 118 3.17 3.19 14.82
N LEU A 119 3.33 2.96 13.51
CA LEU A 119 4.60 2.54 12.92
C LEU A 119 5.72 3.56 13.17
N LEU A 120 5.41 4.86 13.06
CA LEU A 120 6.37 5.94 13.28
C LEU A 120 6.81 6.06 14.75
N LYS A 121 5.97 5.62 15.69
CA LYS A 121 6.24 5.66 17.14
C LYS A 121 6.98 4.43 17.67
N MET A 122 7.12 3.38 16.86
CA MET A 122 7.79 2.15 17.30
C MET A 122 9.27 2.36 17.61
N ASP A 123 9.79 1.55 18.52
CA ASP A 123 11.21 1.53 18.84
C ASP A 123 12.07 1.42 17.55
N PRO A 124 13.13 2.22 17.42
CA PRO A 124 13.97 2.22 16.21
C PRO A 124 14.48 0.86 15.76
N ARG A 125 14.70 -0.09 16.68
CA ARG A 125 15.13 -1.46 16.36
C ARG A 125 14.03 -2.35 15.78
N ALA A 126 12.76 -1.96 15.91
CA ALA A 126 11.62 -2.72 15.41
C ALA A 126 11.21 -2.24 14.01
N LEU A 127 10.95 -3.19 13.11
CA LEU A 127 10.47 -2.93 11.76
C LEU A 127 9.33 -3.89 11.42
N PRO A 128 8.08 -3.53 11.63
CA PRO A 128 6.96 -4.22 11.01
C PRO A 128 6.99 -3.96 9.50
N SER A 129 7.63 -4.85 8.75
CA SER A 129 7.84 -4.67 7.31
C SER A 129 6.54 -4.80 6.51
N LYS A 130 5.57 -5.56 7.03
CA LYS A 130 4.25 -5.79 6.44
C LYS A 130 3.18 -5.70 7.52
N VAL A 131 2.15 -4.92 7.26
CA VAL A 131 0.98 -4.79 8.14
C VAL A 131 -0.30 -5.06 7.36
N GLU A 132 -1.12 -5.98 7.84
CA GLU A 132 -2.46 -6.20 7.33
C GLU A 132 -3.48 -5.59 8.29
N ILE A 133 -4.46 -4.87 7.74
CA ILE A 133 -5.59 -4.34 8.49
C ILE A 133 -6.89 -4.67 7.77
N ARG A 134 -7.85 -5.23 8.50
CA ARG A 134 -9.12 -5.72 7.95
C ARG A 134 -10.29 -5.19 8.75
N PRO A 135 -11.45 -4.98 8.12
CA PRO A 135 -12.69 -4.83 8.90
C PRO A 135 -12.86 -5.99 9.89
N SER A 136 -13.18 -5.66 11.13
CA SER A 136 -13.30 -6.68 12.19
C SER A 136 -14.54 -7.55 12.01
N LYS A 137 -15.61 -7.01 11.42
CA LYS A 137 -16.91 -7.68 11.21
C LYS A 137 -17.45 -7.38 9.82
N PRO A 138 -16.87 -8.00 8.76
CA PRO A 138 -17.45 -7.87 7.42
C PRO A 138 -18.82 -8.58 7.35
N PRO A 139 -19.72 -8.16 6.44
CA PRO A 139 -20.98 -8.86 6.23
C PRO A 139 -20.75 -10.33 5.90
N LEU A 140 -21.63 -11.18 6.40
CA LEU A 140 -21.65 -12.60 6.01
C LEU A 140 -21.98 -12.70 4.51
N LYS A 141 -21.25 -13.56 3.81
CA LYS A 141 -21.50 -13.85 2.39
C LYS A 141 -22.61 -14.89 2.26
#